data_2d959c73b9e17fdfe4229d0419ea0c20
#
_entry.id   2d959c73b9e17fdfe4229d0419ea0c20
#
_cell.length_a   1.000
_cell.length_b   1.000
_cell.length_c   1.000
_cell.angle_alpha   90.00
_cell.angle_beta   90.00
_cell.angle_gamma   90.00
#
_symmetry.space_group_name_H-M   'P 1'
#
loop_
_entity.id
_entity.type
_entity.pdbx_description
1 polymer ?
#
loop_
_entity_poly.entity_id
_entity_poly.type
_entity_poly.pdbx_seq_one_letter_code
_entity_poly.pdbx_strand_id
1 'polypeptide(L)'
;MDEINGSHTHSRYLEGLNLNPLLSATTSLAEAVTDAHAVFMAIPSHNFRSVFEQVAPLVPSGAPIISMTKGLEATTQKRMTEVINECCPDHPVGVLTGPNLAREILEGKAAASVLALDDTSADWLQPVLNVGLFRVYRNDDVIGCELGGVLKNIIALAVGLGDGLGAGDNTRAALITRGLAEVTRLGTALGGSAETFAGLAGMGDMIATCTSPQSRNRH
;
A
#
# COMPACT_ATOMS: atom_id res chain seq x y z
N MET A 1 19.62 -11.11 2.94
CA MET A 1 20.29 -10.27 1.93
C MET A 1 21.05 -11.10 0.92
N ASP A 2 21.85 -12.05 1.35
CA ASP A 2 22.63 -12.91 0.44
C ASP A 2 21.76 -13.64 -0.59
N GLU A 3 20.56 -14.06 -0.19
CA GLU A 3 19.59 -14.68 -1.09
C GLU A 3 19.10 -13.70 -2.18
N ILE A 4 18.77 -12.46 -1.81
CA ILE A 4 18.30 -11.44 -2.76
C ILE A 4 19.43 -11.02 -3.70
N ASN A 5 20.61 -10.71 -3.16
CA ASN A 5 21.73 -10.19 -3.93
C ASN A 5 22.46 -11.27 -4.75
N GLY A 6 22.47 -12.52 -4.25
CA GLY A 6 23.20 -13.62 -4.90
C GLY A 6 22.34 -14.48 -5.82
N SER A 7 21.15 -14.86 -5.35
CA SER A 7 20.26 -15.80 -6.08
C SER A 7 19.03 -15.12 -6.69
N HIS A 8 18.81 -13.85 -6.42
CA HIS A 8 17.63 -13.08 -6.83
C HIS A 8 16.32 -13.79 -6.47
N THR A 9 16.23 -14.33 -5.25
CA THR A 9 15.07 -15.03 -4.71
C THR A 9 14.74 -14.52 -3.30
N HIS A 10 13.55 -14.87 -2.80
CA HIS A 10 13.15 -14.60 -1.42
C HIS A 10 12.27 -15.76 -0.91
N SER A 11 12.92 -16.86 -0.46
CA SER A 11 12.28 -18.13 -0.08
C SER A 11 11.17 -17.97 0.96
N ARG A 12 11.36 -17.08 1.94
CA ARG A 12 10.41 -16.88 3.05
C ARG A 12 9.04 -16.35 2.61
N TYR A 13 8.99 -15.43 1.64
CA TYR A 13 7.74 -14.73 1.27
C TYR A 13 7.32 -14.94 -0.19
N LEU A 14 8.28 -15.30 -1.05
CA LEU A 14 8.09 -15.38 -2.49
C LEU A 14 8.69 -16.69 -3.04
N GLU A 15 8.46 -17.80 -2.30
CA GLU A 15 8.98 -19.11 -2.65
C GLU A 15 8.66 -19.48 -4.11
N GLY A 16 9.69 -19.91 -4.83
CA GLY A 16 9.60 -20.33 -6.23
C GLY A 16 9.53 -19.20 -7.24
N LEU A 17 9.69 -17.93 -6.82
CA LEU A 17 9.70 -16.79 -7.72
C LEU A 17 11.08 -16.15 -7.77
N ASN A 18 11.46 -15.68 -8.99
CA ASN A 18 12.68 -14.92 -9.20
C ASN A 18 12.40 -13.42 -9.07
N LEU A 19 13.32 -12.72 -8.42
CA LEU A 19 13.33 -11.26 -8.33
C LEU A 19 14.10 -10.67 -9.53
N ASN A 20 13.83 -9.41 -9.83
CA ASN A 20 14.57 -8.70 -10.86
C ASN A 20 16.07 -8.63 -10.48
N PRO A 21 17.01 -9.00 -11.37
CA PRO A 21 18.45 -8.96 -11.10
C PRO A 21 19.00 -7.56 -10.75
N LEU A 22 18.28 -6.50 -11.12
CA LEU A 22 18.64 -5.13 -10.76
C LEU A 22 18.27 -4.76 -9.32
N LEU A 23 17.47 -5.62 -8.63
CA LEU A 23 17.13 -5.40 -7.24
C LEU A 23 18.31 -5.79 -6.37
N SER A 24 18.76 -4.86 -5.53
CA SER A 24 19.74 -5.08 -4.47
C SER A 24 19.14 -4.83 -3.09
N ALA A 25 19.66 -5.51 -2.08
CA ALA A 25 19.24 -5.38 -0.70
C ALA A 25 20.44 -5.01 0.19
N THR A 26 20.22 -4.06 1.11
CA THR A 26 21.21 -3.64 2.11
C THR A 26 20.54 -3.51 3.48
N THR A 27 21.33 -3.59 4.55
CA THR A 27 20.91 -3.24 5.92
C THR A 27 21.26 -1.80 6.28
N SER A 28 22.00 -1.11 5.42
CA SER A 28 22.36 0.30 5.60
C SER A 28 21.23 1.17 5.07
N LEU A 29 20.57 1.93 5.95
CA LEU A 29 19.55 2.89 5.53
C LEU A 29 20.15 3.97 4.62
N ALA A 30 21.38 4.41 4.89
CA ALA A 30 22.05 5.38 4.06
C ALA A 30 22.26 4.87 2.63
N GLU A 31 22.80 3.64 2.48
CA GLU A 31 22.96 3.04 1.15
C GLU A 31 21.63 2.84 0.41
N ALA A 32 20.55 2.54 1.15
CA ALA A 32 19.25 2.29 0.56
C ALA A 32 18.62 3.55 -0.06
N VAL A 33 18.93 4.74 0.46
CA VAL A 33 18.27 6.00 0.06
C VAL A 33 19.22 7.02 -0.57
N THR A 34 20.54 6.84 -0.47
CA THR A 34 21.51 7.69 -1.17
C THR A 34 21.23 7.64 -2.68
N ASP A 35 21.16 8.80 -3.32
CA ASP A 35 20.85 8.97 -4.74
C ASP A 35 19.44 8.47 -5.17
N ALA A 36 18.54 8.21 -4.24
CA ALA A 36 17.18 7.79 -4.55
C ALA A 36 16.39 8.92 -5.25
N HIS A 37 15.78 8.62 -6.39
CA HIS A 37 14.86 9.54 -7.06
C HIS A 37 13.47 9.54 -6.43
N ALA A 38 13.10 8.45 -5.75
CA ALA A 38 11.90 8.32 -4.95
C ALA A 38 12.13 7.30 -3.83
N VAL A 39 11.48 7.48 -2.68
CA VAL A 39 11.57 6.56 -1.53
C VAL A 39 10.22 5.92 -1.29
N PHE A 40 10.16 4.58 -1.33
CA PHE A 40 8.95 3.81 -1.06
C PHE A 40 9.02 3.18 0.33
N MET A 41 8.12 3.59 1.22
CA MET A 41 8.07 3.12 2.60
C MET A 41 7.06 1.98 2.74
N ALA A 42 7.58 0.74 2.83
CA ALA A 42 6.77 -0.49 2.96
C ALA A 42 7.00 -1.18 4.32
N ILE A 43 6.84 -0.43 5.41
CA ILE A 43 7.13 -0.86 6.78
C ILE A 43 5.81 -1.04 7.54
N PRO A 44 5.66 -2.06 8.40
CA PRO A 44 4.49 -2.19 9.27
C PRO A 44 4.22 -0.91 10.07
N SER A 45 2.95 -0.47 10.14
CA SER A 45 2.58 0.84 10.72
C SER A 45 3.05 1.04 12.17
N HIS A 46 3.12 -0.04 12.97
CA HIS A 46 3.58 0.03 14.36
C HIS A 46 5.08 0.38 14.52
N ASN A 47 5.89 0.20 13.48
CA ASN A 47 7.31 0.56 13.46
C ASN A 47 7.61 1.73 12.51
N PHE A 48 6.59 2.28 11.85
CA PHE A 48 6.78 3.22 10.75
C PHE A 48 7.56 4.46 11.19
N ARG A 49 7.10 5.18 12.22
CA ARG A 49 7.74 6.39 12.71
C ARG A 49 9.20 6.14 13.12
N SER A 50 9.43 5.15 13.96
CA SER A 50 10.76 4.87 14.51
C SER A 50 11.82 4.54 13.45
N VAL A 51 11.40 3.92 12.35
CA VAL A 51 12.28 3.67 11.20
C VAL A 51 12.36 4.91 10.33
N PHE A 52 11.23 5.58 10.07
CA PHE A 52 11.23 6.74 9.19
C PHE A 52 12.04 7.93 9.75
N GLU A 53 12.03 8.17 11.06
CA GLU A 53 12.88 9.17 11.70
C GLU A 53 14.38 8.95 11.45
N GLN A 54 14.81 7.70 11.23
CA GLN A 54 16.19 7.36 10.87
C GLN A 54 16.44 7.56 9.36
N VAL A 55 15.42 7.37 8.53
CA VAL A 55 15.50 7.54 7.07
C VAL A 55 15.40 9.01 6.67
N ALA A 56 14.55 9.78 7.33
CA ALA A 56 14.22 11.16 6.99
C ALA A 56 15.45 12.07 6.73
N PRO A 57 16.49 12.10 7.58
CA PRO A 57 17.66 12.95 7.34
C PRO A 57 18.54 12.47 6.16
N LEU A 58 18.28 11.30 5.62
CA LEU A 58 19.05 10.67 4.54
C LEU A 58 18.38 10.81 3.18
N VAL A 59 17.11 11.21 3.15
CA VAL A 59 16.33 11.34 1.89
C VAL A 59 16.89 12.51 1.07
N PRO A 60 17.22 12.30 -0.23
CA PRO A 60 17.67 13.37 -1.10
C PRO A 60 16.63 14.48 -1.23
N SER A 61 17.07 15.73 -1.20
CA SER A 61 16.20 16.90 -1.28
C SER A 61 15.26 16.83 -2.49
N GLY A 62 13.94 17.03 -2.25
CA GLY A 62 12.91 17.01 -3.27
C GLY A 62 12.51 15.63 -3.79
N ALA A 63 13.14 14.54 -3.32
CA ALA A 63 12.70 13.20 -3.68
C ALA A 63 11.32 12.89 -3.07
N PRO A 64 10.31 12.43 -3.86
CA PRO A 64 9.01 12.07 -3.32
C PRO A 64 9.11 10.84 -2.42
N ILE A 65 8.33 10.88 -1.34
CA ILE A 65 8.25 9.80 -0.35
C ILE A 65 6.85 9.18 -0.44
N ILE A 66 6.79 7.91 -0.80
CA ILE A 66 5.55 7.19 -1.10
C ILE A 66 5.30 6.13 -0.04
N SER A 67 4.24 6.27 0.73
CA SER A 67 3.80 5.23 1.66
C SER A 67 3.13 4.07 0.90
N MET A 68 3.53 2.85 1.21
CA MET A 68 2.85 1.61 0.79
C MET A 68 2.21 0.91 2.01
N THR A 69 2.30 1.53 3.17
CA THR A 69 1.86 0.94 4.44
C THR A 69 0.36 1.12 4.64
N LYS A 70 -0.32 0.03 4.92
CA LYS A 70 -1.78 0.01 5.17
C LYS A 70 -2.02 -0.06 6.68
N GLY A 71 -2.12 1.09 7.33
CA GLY A 71 -2.32 1.19 8.78
C GLY A 71 -2.24 2.63 9.27
N LEU A 72 -2.64 2.85 10.51
CA LEU A 72 -2.47 4.10 11.25
C LEU A 72 -1.40 3.93 12.32
N GLU A 73 -0.82 5.03 12.74
CA GLU A 73 0.02 5.05 13.93
C GLU A 73 -0.84 4.82 15.19
N ALA A 74 -0.51 3.80 15.98
CA ALA A 74 -1.37 3.35 17.07
C ALA A 74 -1.59 4.41 18.17
N THR A 75 -0.57 5.23 18.44
CA THR A 75 -0.60 6.22 19.53
C THR A 75 -1.31 7.52 19.14
N THR A 76 -1.13 7.99 17.93
CA THR A 76 -1.64 9.28 17.45
C THR A 76 -2.82 9.15 16.50
N GLN A 77 -3.07 7.93 15.98
CA GLN A 77 -4.04 7.62 14.94
C GLN A 77 -3.77 8.35 13.62
N LYS A 78 -2.57 8.88 13.43
CA LYS A 78 -2.15 9.55 12.20
C LYS A 78 -2.00 8.55 11.06
N ARG A 79 -2.32 9.03 9.88
CA ARG A 79 -2.02 8.34 8.62
C ARG A 79 -0.49 8.37 8.40
N MET A 80 0.03 7.42 7.65
CA MET A 80 1.48 7.35 7.40
C MET A 80 2.00 8.58 6.65
N THR A 81 1.20 9.15 5.75
CA THR A 81 1.55 10.40 5.06
C THR A 81 1.65 11.59 6.01
N GLU A 82 0.83 11.66 7.06
CA GLU A 82 0.95 12.68 8.11
C GLU A 82 2.23 12.49 8.93
N VAL A 83 2.58 11.23 9.25
CA VAL A 83 3.85 10.92 9.94
C VAL A 83 5.05 11.32 9.09
N ILE A 84 5.01 11.08 7.76
CA ILE A 84 6.07 11.51 6.84
C ILE A 84 6.18 13.03 6.83
N ASN A 85 5.08 13.75 6.68
CA ASN A 85 5.06 15.21 6.64
C ASN A 85 5.58 15.86 7.94
N GLU A 86 5.39 15.22 9.09
CA GLU A 86 5.98 15.70 10.35
C GLU A 86 7.50 15.60 10.38
N CYS A 87 8.06 14.56 9.77
CA CYS A 87 9.50 14.30 9.77
C CYS A 87 10.22 14.96 8.58
N CYS A 88 9.53 15.11 7.43
CA CYS A 88 10.06 15.65 6.18
C CYS A 88 9.05 16.61 5.51
N PRO A 89 8.80 17.81 6.06
CA PRO A 89 7.75 18.71 5.58
C PRO A 89 7.99 19.27 4.17
N ASP A 90 9.24 19.30 3.70
CA ASP A 90 9.63 19.88 2.43
C ASP A 90 9.68 18.87 1.26
N HIS A 91 9.19 17.66 1.48
CA HIS A 91 9.18 16.60 0.45
C HIS A 91 7.77 16.37 -0.10
N PRO A 92 7.62 16.05 -1.40
CA PRO A 92 6.37 15.52 -1.93
C PRO A 92 6.01 14.20 -1.24
N VAL A 93 4.80 14.09 -0.69
CA VAL A 93 4.38 12.90 0.05
C VAL A 93 3.11 12.31 -0.55
N GLY A 94 3.13 11.02 -0.82
CA GLY A 94 2.00 10.31 -1.41
C GLY A 94 1.84 8.88 -0.91
N VAL A 95 0.91 8.17 -1.52
CA VAL A 95 0.61 6.77 -1.23
C VAL A 95 0.49 5.95 -2.51
N LEU A 96 1.02 4.72 -2.50
CA LEU A 96 0.78 3.72 -3.52
C LEU A 96 -0.04 2.59 -2.91
N THR A 97 -1.27 2.40 -3.38
CA THR A 97 -2.23 1.44 -2.81
C THR A 97 -3.10 0.81 -3.88
N GLY A 98 -3.90 -0.20 -3.52
CA GLY A 98 -4.80 -0.89 -4.43
C GLY A 98 -4.69 -2.41 -4.33
N PRO A 99 -5.38 -3.17 -5.20
CA PRO A 99 -5.31 -4.63 -5.26
C PRO A 99 -3.99 -5.09 -5.88
N ASN A 100 -2.94 -5.17 -5.06
CA ASN A 100 -1.56 -5.40 -5.48
C ASN A 100 -0.92 -6.58 -4.74
N LEU A 101 -1.46 -7.78 -4.92
CA LEU A 101 -0.90 -9.00 -4.38
C LEU A 101 0.46 -9.29 -5.03
N ALA A 102 1.53 -9.21 -4.24
CA ALA A 102 2.91 -9.24 -4.72
C ALA A 102 3.23 -10.51 -5.54
N ARG A 103 2.74 -11.68 -5.10
CA ARG A 103 2.94 -12.95 -5.82
C ARG A 103 2.35 -12.89 -7.23
N GLU A 104 1.15 -12.38 -7.39
CA GLU A 104 0.48 -12.30 -8.69
C GLU A 104 1.20 -11.34 -9.65
N ILE A 105 1.72 -10.22 -9.14
CA ILE A 105 2.50 -9.26 -9.92
C ILE A 105 3.79 -9.93 -10.42
N LEU A 106 4.49 -10.65 -9.55
CA LEU A 106 5.73 -11.36 -9.93
C LEU A 106 5.49 -12.53 -10.88
N GLU A 107 4.33 -13.18 -10.80
CA GLU A 107 3.89 -14.21 -11.76
C GLU A 107 3.46 -13.60 -13.12
N GLY A 108 3.53 -12.29 -13.28
CA GLY A 108 3.16 -11.59 -14.52
C GLY A 108 1.66 -11.46 -14.74
N LYS A 109 0.83 -11.66 -13.72
CA LYS A 109 -0.62 -11.46 -13.82
C LYS A 109 -0.96 -9.97 -13.86
N ALA A 110 -2.07 -9.64 -14.51
CA ALA A 110 -2.56 -8.27 -14.54
C ALA A 110 -2.91 -7.78 -13.14
N ALA A 111 -2.39 -6.62 -12.78
CA ALA A 111 -2.67 -5.96 -11.51
C ALA A 111 -2.75 -4.44 -11.70
N ALA A 112 -3.45 -3.77 -10.80
CA ALA A 112 -3.60 -2.33 -10.84
C ALA A 112 -3.42 -1.72 -9.45
N SER A 113 -2.76 -0.58 -9.40
CA SER A 113 -2.60 0.24 -8.20
C SER A 113 -2.96 1.69 -8.47
N VAL A 114 -3.07 2.47 -7.41
CA VAL A 114 -3.28 3.91 -7.46
C VAL A 114 -2.08 4.58 -6.80
N LEU A 115 -1.46 5.50 -7.50
CA LEU A 115 -0.52 6.47 -6.96
C LEU A 115 -1.30 7.75 -6.66
N ALA A 116 -1.49 8.05 -5.39
CA ALA A 116 -2.03 9.33 -4.96
C ALA A 116 -0.88 10.21 -4.46
N LEU A 117 -0.63 11.28 -5.20
CA LEU A 117 0.45 12.22 -4.97
C LEU A 117 0.05 13.55 -5.60
N ASP A 118 -0.20 14.55 -4.76
CA ASP A 118 -0.56 15.91 -5.19
C ASP A 118 0.72 16.73 -5.43
N ASP A 119 1.47 16.34 -6.45
CA ASP A 119 2.71 16.99 -6.86
C ASP A 119 3.08 16.61 -8.30
N THR A 120 3.86 17.47 -8.96
CA THR A 120 4.37 17.24 -10.32
C THR A 120 5.25 15.99 -10.44
N SER A 121 5.81 15.50 -9.33
CA SER A 121 6.54 14.23 -9.30
C SER A 121 5.70 13.05 -9.77
N ALA A 122 4.37 13.12 -9.64
CA ALA A 122 3.47 12.10 -10.16
C ALA A 122 3.57 11.95 -11.70
N ASP A 123 3.94 13.01 -12.43
CA ASP A 123 4.02 13.02 -13.89
C ASP A 123 5.12 12.08 -14.43
N TRP A 124 6.24 11.99 -13.74
CA TRP A 124 7.31 11.07 -14.11
C TRP A 124 7.23 9.73 -13.37
N LEU A 125 6.76 9.73 -12.12
CA LEU A 125 6.76 8.53 -11.29
C LEU A 125 5.73 7.49 -11.76
N GLN A 126 4.52 7.94 -12.11
CA GLN A 126 3.47 7.05 -12.59
C GLN A 126 3.86 6.27 -13.86
N PRO A 127 4.45 6.87 -14.91
CA PRO A 127 4.94 6.11 -16.06
C PRO A 127 6.04 5.09 -15.73
N VAL A 128 6.94 5.42 -14.81
CA VAL A 128 8.01 4.52 -14.35
C VAL A 128 7.44 3.28 -13.64
N LEU A 129 6.35 3.45 -12.90
CA LEU A 129 5.68 2.36 -12.19
C LEU A 129 4.83 1.46 -13.10
N ASN A 130 4.49 1.91 -14.32
CA ASN A 130 3.76 1.10 -15.29
C ASN A 130 4.67 0.08 -15.95
N VAL A 131 4.67 -1.16 -15.48
CA VAL A 131 5.54 -2.22 -15.98
C VAL A 131 4.73 -3.45 -16.39
N GLY A 132 4.88 -3.87 -17.64
CA GLY A 132 4.20 -5.06 -18.17
C GLY A 132 2.68 -4.97 -18.02
N LEU A 133 2.08 -5.89 -17.27
CA LEU A 133 0.65 -5.92 -16.96
C LEU A 133 0.28 -5.24 -15.64
N PHE A 134 1.25 -4.66 -14.93
CA PHE A 134 1.02 -3.83 -13.76
C PHE A 134 0.73 -2.40 -14.18
N ARG A 135 -0.47 -1.92 -13.86
CA ARG A 135 -0.94 -0.57 -14.19
C ARG A 135 -1.07 0.28 -12.94
N VAL A 136 -0.58 1.51 -13.01
CA VAL A 136 -0.72 2.50 -11.95
C VAL A 136 -1.55 3.66 -12.45
N TYR A 137 -2.63 3.96 -11.75
CA TYR A 137 -3.52 5.09 -12.03
C TYR A 137 -3.21 6.23 -11.07
N ARG A 138 -3.40 7.46 -11.51
CA ARG A 138 -3.25 8.65 -10.67
C ARG A 138 -4.53 8.95 -9.91
N ASN A 139 -4.37 9.54 -8.74
CA ASN A 139 -5.44 10.12 -7.94
C ASN A 139 -4.88 11.29 -7.13
N ASP A 140 -5.64 12.34 -6.93
CA ASP A 140 -5.20 13.51 -6.14
C ASP A 140 -5.68 13.40 -4.67
N ASP A 141 -6.56 12.45 -4.36
CA ASP A 141 -7.08 12.20 -3.02
C ASP A 141 -6.16 11.24 -2.23
N VAL A 142 -5.07 11.77 -1.70
CA VAL A 142 -4.14 11.03 -0.84
C VAL A 142 -4.84 10.48 0.40
N ILE A 143 -5.74 11.27 1.00
CA ILE A 143 -6.49 10.90 2.22
C ILE A 143 -7.37 9.67 1.96
N GLY A 144 -8.21 9.74 0.95
CA GLY A 144 -9.13 8.65 0.60
C GLY A 144 -8.40 7.38 0.18
N CYS A 145 -7.32 7.50 -0.61
CA CYS A 145 -6.50 6.37 -1.02
C CYS A 145 -5.84 5.65 0.17
N GLU A 146 -5.33 6.41 1.13
CA GLU A 146 -4.71 5.84 2.34
C GLU A 146 -5.75 5.20 3.26
N LEU A 147 -6.86 5.91 3.53
CA LEU A 147 -7.94 5.40 4.39
C LEU A 147 -8.62 4.17 3.79
N GLY A 148 -8.81 4.09 2.48
CA GLY A 148 -9.34 2.89 1.81
C GLY A 148 -8.50 1.65 2.12
N GLY A 149 -7.18 1.75 2.01
CA GLY A 149 -6.24 0.68 2.34
C GLY A 149 -6.24 0.29 3.82
N VAL A 150 -6.50 1.25 4.73
CA VAL A 150 -6.57 1.02 6.18
C VAL A 150 -7.88 0.35 6.57
N LEU A 151 -9.01 0.97 6.21
CA LEU A 151 -10.34 0.60 6.71
C LEU A 151 -10.84 -0.74 6.15
N LYS A 152 -10.44 -1.13 4.95
CA LYS A 152 -10.81 -2.42 4.35
C LYS A 152 -10.46 -3.64 5.22
N ASN A 153 -9.42 -3.54 6.03
CA ASN A 153 -8.95 -4.68 6.83
C ASN A 153 -9.97 -5.12 7.87
N ILE A 154 -10.76 -4.18 8.41
CA ILE A 154 -11.86 -4.47 9.34
C ILE A 154 -12.94 -5.31 8.65
N ILE A 155 -13.25 -4.95 7.40
CA ILE A 155 -14.26 -5.67 6.60
C ILE A 155 -13.76 -7.07 6.23
N ALA A 156 -12.46 -7.19 5.88
CA ALA A 156 -11.86 -8.49 5.58
C ALA A 156 -11.90 -9.44 6.79
N LEU A 157 -11.66 -8.94 8.00
CA LEU A 157 -11.80 -9.70 9.25
C LEU A 157 -13.26 -10.17 9.45
N ALA A 158 -14.23 -9.27 9.24
CA ALA A 158 -15.65 -9.61 9.38
C ALA A 158 -16.09 -10.68 8.37
N VAL A 159 -15.59 -10.58 7.13
CA VAL A 159 -15.84 -11.58 6.08
C VAL A 159 -15.20 -12.92 6.45
N GLY A 160 -13.93 -12.92 6.89
CA GLY A 160 -13.25 -14.14 7.32
C GLY A 160 -13.94 -14.83 8.50
N LEU A 161 -14.42 -14.06 9.47
CA LEU A 161 -15.23 -14.59 10.58
C LEU A 161 -16.53 -15.22 10.06
N GLY A 162 -17.23 -14.55 9.14
CA GLY A 162 -18.44 -15.10 8.51
C GLY A 162 -18.16 -16.41 7.77
N ASP A 163 -17.07 -16.48 7.00
CA ASP A 163 -16.64 -17.70 6.31
C ASP A 163 -16.36 -18.85 7.31
N GLY A 164 -15.67 -18.55 8.40
CA GLY A 164 -15.38 -19.52 9.46
C GLY A 164 -16.63 -20.04 10.18
N LEU A 165 -17.70 -19.27 10.23
CA LEU A 165 -19.01 -19.64 10.76
C LEU A 165 -19.90 -20.35 9.73
N GLY A 166 -19.41 -20.60 8.51
CA GLY A 166 -20.15 -21.27 7.44
C GLY A 166 -21.14 -20.36 6.70
N ALA A 167 -20.94 -19.05 6.76
CA ALA A 167 -21.78 -18.12 5.99
C ALA A 167 -21.55 -18.32 4.47
N GLY A 168 -22.63 -18.25 3.71
CA GLY A 168 -22.57 -18.42 2.25
C GLY A 168 -22.24 -17.12 1.50
N ASP A 169 -22.18 -17.23 0.17
CA ASP A 169 -21.78 -16.13 -0.74
C ASP A 169 -22.70 -14.91 -0.63
N ASN A 170 -23.99 -15.09 -0.39
CA ASN A 170 -24.94 -13.98 -0.19
C ASN A 170 -24.54 -13.14 1.05
N THR A 171 -24.18 -13.79 2.15
CA THR A 171 -23.73 -13.11 3.37
C THR A 171 -22.42 -12.39 3.13
N ARG A 172 -21.47 -13.03 2.44
CA ARG A 172 -20.21 -12.40 2.07
C ARG A 172 -20.43 -11.15 1.21
N ALA A 173 -21.26 -11.24 0.18
CA ALA A 173 -21.60 -10.10 -0.67
C ALA A 173 -22.26 -8.96 0.14
N ALA A 174 -23.17 -9.29 1.05
CA ALA A 174 -23.81 -8.32 1.93
C ALA A 174 -22.83 -7.63 2.86
N LEU A 175 -21.90 -8.38 3.49
CA LEU A 175 -20.85 -7.83 4.37
C LEU A 175 -19.93 -6.88 3.61
N ILE A 176 -19.47 -7.25 2.40
CA ILE A 176 -18.62 -6.40 1.57
C ILE A 176 -19.36 -5.13 1.16
N THR A 177 -20.59 -5.24 0.67
CA THR A 177 -21.40 -4.09 0.22
C THR A 177 -21.70 -3.13 1.38
N ARG A 178 -22.15 -3.66 2.51
CA ARG A 178 -22.42 -2.84 3.70
C ARG A 178 -21.14 -2.25 4.26
N GLY A 179 -20.07 -3.05 4.32
CA GLY A 179 -18.76 -2.60 4.75
C GLY A 179 -18.22 -1.46 3.90
N LEU A 180 -18.35 -1.54 2.58
CA LEU A 180 -17.96 -0.45 1.68
C LEU A 180 -18.73 0.85 1.96
N ALA A 181 -20.03 0.76 2.21
CA ALA A 181 -20.86 1.92 2.54
C ALA A 181 -20.39 2.58 3.87
N GLU A 182 -20.05 1.79 4.88
CA GLU A 182 -19.53 2.30 6.16
C GLU A 182 -18.13 2.92 6.00
N VAL A 183 -17.23 2.25 5.26
CA VAL A 183 -15.88 2.75 4.95
C VAL A 183 -15.96 4.06 4.18
N THR A 184 -16.86 4.16 3.18
CA THR A 184 -17.07 5.39 2.41
C THR A 184 -17.56 6.53 3.32
N ARG A 185 -18.54 6.26 4.18
CA ARG A 185 -19.10 7.25 5.10
C ARG A 185 -18.03 7.79 6.07
N LEU A 186 -17.31 6.87 6.73
CA LEU A 186 -16.25 7.22 7.65
C LEU A 186 -15.10 7.94 6.93
N GLY A 187 -14.65 7.40 5.81
CA GLY A 187 -13.53 7.97 5.06
C GLY A 187 -13.84 9.36 4.50
N THR A 188 -15.08 9.60 4.07
CA THR A 188 -15.52 10.93 3.63
C THR A 188 -15.60 11.91 4.80
N ALA A 189 -16.06 11.47 5.97
CA ALA A 189 -16.05 12.30 7.18
C ALA A 189 -14.62 12.66 7.64
N LEU A 190 -13.62 11.86 7.26
CA LEU A 190 -12.20 12.10 7.53
C LEU A 190 -11.48 12.86 6.39
N GLY A 191 -12.20 13.33 5.38
CA GLY A 191 -11.67 14.19 4.32
C GLY A 191 -11.35 13.50 3.00
N GLY A 192 -11.63 12.19 2.85
CA GLY A 192 -11.49 11.50 1.58
C GLY A 192 -12.68 11.69 0.64
N SER A 193 -12.50 11.46 -0.65
CA SER A 193 -13.55 11.50 -1.67
C SER A 193 -14.34 10.19 -1.75
N ALA A 194 -15.66 10.27 -1.86
CA ALA A 194 -16.52 9.09 -2.05
C ALA A 194 -16.16 8.29 -3.32
N GLU A 195 -15.73 8.98 -4.37
CA GLU A 195 -15.29 8.37 -5.63
C GLU A 195 -14.05 7.50 -5.46
N THR A 196 -13.12 7.92 -4.59
CA THR A 196 -11.91 7.16 -4.27
C THR A 196 -12.26 5.82 -3.61
N PHE A 197 -13.24 5.83 -2.68
CA PHE A 197 -13.68 4.60 -2.03
C PHE A 197 -14.44 3.65 -2.98
N ALA A 198 -15.09 4.16 -4.01
CA ALA A 198 -15.70 3.35 -5.07
C ALA A 198 -14.68 2.83 -6.10
N GLY A 199 -13.45 3.33 -6.08
CA GLY A 199 -12.37 2.98 -7.00
C GLY A 199 -11.47 1.83 -6.55
N LEU A 200 -10.29 1.75 -7.21
CA LEU A 200 -9.29 0.69 -6.96
C LEU A 200 -8.74 0.74 -5.53
N ALA A 201 -8.49 1.94 -4.97
CA ALA A 201 -7.92 2.12 -3.63
C ALA A 201 -8.89 1.73 -2.50
N GLY A 202 -10.21 1.80 -2.76
CA GLY A 202 -11.27 1.41 -1.83
C GLY A 202 -11.86 0.04 -2.18
N MET A 203 -12.89 0.03 -3.02
CA MET A 203 -13.65 -1.18 -3.38
C MET A 203 -12.76 -2.26 -3.99
N GLY A 204 -11.87 -1.91 -4.92
CA GLY A 204 -11.01 -2.88 -5.59
C GLY A 204 -10.11 -3.63 -4.60
N ASP A 205 -9.42 -2.90 -3.72
CA ASP A 205 -8.53 -3.49 -2.70
C ASP A 205 -9.33 -4.24 -1.62
N MET A 206 -10.53 -3.78 -1.28
CA MET A 206 -11.45 -4.46 -0.36
C MET A 206 -11.88 -5.81 -0.92
N ILE A 207 -12.38 -5.86 -2.16
CA ILE A 207 -12.80 -7.11 -2.81
C ILE A 207 -11.63 -8.09 -2.86
N ALA A 208 -10.46 -7.67 -3.36
CA ALA A 208 -9.28 -8.51 -3.43
C ALA A 208 -8.90 -9.07 -2.05
N THR A 209 -8.98 -8.26 -0.99
CA THR A 209 -8.64 -8.69 0.36
C THR A 209 -9.69 -9.62 0.97
N CYS A 210 -10.98 -9.41 0.69
CA CYS A 210 -12.08 -10.24 1.22
C CYS A 210 -12.23 -11.58 0.49
N THR A 211 -11.77 -11.70 -0.78
CA THR A 211 -11.99 -12.89 -1.59
C THR A 211 -10.75 -13.72 -1.84
N SER A 212 -9.56 -13.13 -1.78
CA SER A 212 -8.31 -13.83 -2.06
C SER A 212 -7.93 -14.83 -0.97
N PRO A 213 -7.53 -16.06 -1.33
CA PRO A 213 -6.93 -17.00 -0.39
C PRO A 213 -5.54 -16.57 0.11
N GLN A 214 -4.93 -15.56 -0.50
CA GLN A 214 -3.65 -14.99 -0.06
C GLN A 214 -3.83 -13.89 1.00
N SER A 215 -5.07 -13.53 1.36
CA SER A 215 -5.35 -12.49 2.33
C SER A 215 -5.11 -12.99 3.77
N ARG A 216 -4.13 -12.39 4.44
CA ARG A 216 -3.83 -12.68 5.86
C ARG A 216 -4.95 -12.24 6.82
N ASN A 217 -5.78 -11.29 6.41
CA ASN A 217 -6.85 -10.75 7.24
C ASN A 217 -8.16 -11.53 7.11
N ARG A 218 -8.29 -12.41 6.10
CA ARG A 218 -9.44 -13.30 5.93
C ARG A 218 -9.28 -14.63 6.66
N HIS A 219 -8.04 -15.07 6.90
CA HIS A 219 -7.68 -16.28 7.64
C HIS A 219 -7.46 -15.94 9.12
#